data_41c547bc690b95effbc2717d2624a4d8
#
_entry.id   41c547bc690b95effbc2717d2624a4d8
#
_cell.length_a   1.000
_cell.length_b   1.000
_cell.length_c   1.000
_cell.angle_alpha   90.00
_cell.angle_beta   90.00
_cell.angle_gamma   90.00
#
_symmetry.space_group_name_H-M   'P 1'
#
loop_
_entity.id
_entity.type
_entity.pdbx_description
1 polymer ?
#
loop_
_entity_poly.entity_id
_entity_poly.type
_entity_poly.pdbx_seq_one_letter_code
_entity_poly.pdbx_strand_id
1 'polypeptide(L)'
;ANAILHDPEVLILDEPTNGLDPIGIAKMREFIKKLSTEKGKTILISSHILSEIALLADDIGIIDKGVLLEESSMEELEKKNRKYILLQVSDIPKTILVLERRFQVKDYSVQDEQTIRIYDTELNMGELNMALVMEAIAVLSSGICNDTLEDYFKKLTGGEGIA
;
A
#
# COMPACT_ATOMS: atom_id res chain seq x y z
N ALA A 1 -1.50 -29.30 -4.73
CA ALA A 1 -0.89 -30.35 -5.56
C ALA A 1 -1.89 -30.98 -6.54
N ASN A 2 -3.09 -31.36 -6.10
CA ASN A 2 -4.07 -32.05 -6.96
C ASN A 2 -4.65 -31.16 -8.07
N ALA A 3 -4.83 -29.86 -7.84
CA ALA A 3 -5.39 -28.94 -8.81
C ALA A 3 -4.55 -28.78 -10.10
N ILE A 4 -3.26 -29.08 -10.05
CA ILE A 4 -2.32 -28.89 -11.16
C ILE A 4 -2.09 -30.19 -11.94
N LEU A 5 -2.55 -31.33 -11.42
CA LEU A 5 -2.23 -32.65 -11.96
C LEU A 5 -2.73 -32.86 -13.41
N HIS A 6 -3.82 -32.20 -13.77
CA HIS A 6 -4.45 -32.29 -15.11
C HIS A 6 -4.06 -31.14 -16.04
N ASP A 7 -3.04 -30.36 -15.67
CA ASP A 7 -2.52 -29.21 -16.44
C ASP A 7 -3.61 -28.24 -16.93
N PRO A 8 -4.53 -27.78 -16.06
CA PRO A 8 -5.64 -26.91 -16.46
C PRO A 8 -5.15 -25.57 -16.98
N GLU A 9 -5.94 -24.91 -17.83
CA GLU A 9 -5.67 -23.56 -18.32
C GLU A 9 -5.98 -22.49 -17.26
N VAL A 10 -6.99 -22.75 -16.42
CA VAL A 10 -7.44 -21.86 -15.34
C VAL A 10 -7.31 -22.56 -14.00
N LEU A 11 -6.70 -21.88 -13.03
CA LEU A 11 -6.54 -22.34 -11.65
C LEU A 11 -7.26 -21.38 -10.70
N ILE A 12 -7.99 -21.93 -9.74
CA ILE A 12 -8.58 -21.19 -8.63
C ILE A 12 -7.90 -21.65 -7.35
N LEU A 13 -7.25 -20.71 -6.66
CA LEU A 13 -6.50 -20.96 -5.43
C LEU A 13 -7.09 -20.12 -4.31
N ASP A 14 -7.67 -20.79 -3.33
CA ASP A 14 -8.24 -20.15 -2.15
C ASP A 14 -7.18 -20.14 -1.03
N GLU A 15 -6.78 -18.94 -0.61
CA GLU A 15 -5.77 -18.68 0.45
C GLU A 15 -4.50 -19.55 0.31
N PRO A 16 -3.83 -19.59 -0.85
CA PRO A 16 -2.75 -20.55 -1.11
C PRO A 16 -1.50 -20.36 -0.25
N THR A 17 -1.34 -19.19 0.39
CA THR A 17 -0.23 -18.85 1.27
C THR A 17 -0.56 -19.04 2.75
N ASN A 18 -1.81 -19.28 3.08
CA ASN A 18 -2.27 -19.41 4.46
C ASN A 18 -1.57 -20.56 5.19
N GLY A 19 -1.08 -20.29 6.41
CA GLY A 19 -0.37 -21.28 7.24
C GLY A 19 1.07 -21.61 6.82
N LEU A 20 1.61 -20.93 5.80
CA LEU A 20 3.01 -21.08 5.41
C LEU A 20 3.91 -20.11 6.21
N ASP A 21 5.15 -20.53 6.41
CA ASP A 21 6.22 -19.65 6.90
C ASP A 21 6.66 -18.65 5.80
N PRO A 22 7.41 -17.59 6.13
CA PRO A 22 7.83 -16.60 5.13
C PRO A 22 8.59 -17.17 3.95
N ILE A 23 9.36 -18.25 4.16
CA ILE A 23 10.09 -18.95 3.09
C ILE A 23 9.11 -19.71 2.18
N GLY A 24 8.12 -20.37 2.77
CA GLY A 24 7.05 -21.06 2.07
C GLY A 24 6.21 -20.11 1.23
N ILE A 25 5.85 -18.95 1.77
CA ILE A 25 5.13 -17.88 1.06
C ILE A 25 5.93 -17.43 -0.17
N ALA A 26 7.22 -17.13 -0.02
CA ALA A 26 8.08 -16.70 -1.12
C ALA A 26 8.17 -17.76 -2.23
N LYS A 27 8.31 -19.04 -1.87
CA LYS A 27 8.32 -20.15 -2.83
C LYS A 27 6.99 -20.34 -3.53
N MET A 28 5.87 -20.21 -2.80
CA MET A 28 4.52 -20.32 -3.38
C MET A 28 4.29 -19.19 -4.38
N ARG A 29 4.67 -17.97 -4.06
CA ARG A 29 4.60 -16.82 -4.97
C ARG A 29 5.43 -17.04 -6.24
N GLU A 30 6.67 -17.49 -6.11
CA GLU A 30 7.52 -17.81 -7.28
C GLU A 30 6.88 -18.89 -8.15
N PHE A 31 6.31 -19.93 -7.53
CA PHE A 31 5.63 -21.01 -8.22
C PHE A 31 4.40 -20.51 -8.99
N ILE A 32 3.54 -19.69 -8.36
CA ILE A 32 2.37 -19.07 -9.01
C ILE A 32 2.78 -18.20 -10.19
N LYS A 33 3.80 -17.35 -10.02
CA LYS A 33 4.34 -16.53 -11.11
C LYS A 33 4.84 -17.39 -12.29
N LYS A 34 5.56 -18.46 -12.04
CA LYS A 34 6.02 -19.36 -13.10
C LYS A 34 4.87 -20.03 -13.86
N LEU A 35 3.79 -20.41 -13.17
CA LEU A 35 2.62 -20.97 -13.82
C LEU A 35 1.95 -19.98 -14.77
N SER A 36 1.87 -18.70 -14.39
CA SER A 36 1.32 -17.66 -15.26
C SER A 36 2.29 -17.30 -16.39
N THR A 37 3.53 -16.92 -16.08
CA THR A 37 4.46 -16.34 -17.06
C THR A 37 5.07 -17.37 -18.01
N GLU A 38 5.43 -18.55 -17.51
CA GLU A 38 6.12 -19.57 -18.31
C GLU A 38 5.15 -20.57 -18.96
N LYS A 39 4.00 -20.83 -18.30
CA LYS A 39 3.02 -21.80 -18.77
C LYS A 39 1.72 -21.19 -19.30
N GLY A 40 1.59 -19.87 -19.27
CA GLY A 40 0.43 -19.14 -19.79
C GLY A 40 -0.87 -19.46 -19.06
N LYS A 41 -0.82 -19.87 -17.77
CA LYS A 41 -2.02 -20.21 -17.00
C LYS A 41 -2.70 -18.96 -16.49
N THR A 42 -4.03 -18.94 -16.50
CA THR A 42 -4.82 -17.94 -15.80
C THR A 42 -5.06 -18.40 -14.36
N ILE A 43 -4.77 -17.52 -13.39
CA ILE A 43 -4.84 -17.91 -11.97
C ILE A 43 -5.71 -16.90 -11.22
N LEU A 44 -6.78 -17.39 -10.59
CA LEU A 44 -7.58 -16.62 -9.65
C LEU A 44 -7.16 -17.00 -8.23
N ILE A 45 -6.80 -16.00 -7.42
CA ILE A 45 -6.32 -16.19 -6.05
C ILE A 45 -7.20 -15.39 -5.09
N SER A 46 -7.65 -16.01 -4.01
CA SER A 46 -8.14 -15.29 -2.84
C SER A 46 -7.00 -15.10 -1.83
N SER A 47 -6.95 -13.97 -1.17
CA SER A 47 -6.07 -13.73 -0.02
C SER A 47 -6.57 -12.56 0.83
N HIS A 48 -6.32 -12.63 2.13
CA HIS A 48 -6.50 -11.52 3.06
C HIS A 48 -5.19 -10.76 3.31
N ILE A 49 -4.07 -11.22 2.75
CA ILE A 49 -2.75 -10.58 2.87
C ILE A 49 -2.52 -9.71 1.64
N LEU A 50 -2.92 -8.44 1.74
CA LEU A 50 -2.91 -7.50 0.63
C LEU A 50 -1.50 -7.25 0.07
N SER A 51 -0.47 -7.22 0.92
CA SER A 51 0.93 -7.09 0.50
C SER A 51 1.42 -8.25 -0.38
N GLU A 52 0.91 -9.46 -0.18
CA GLU A 52 1.22 -10.59 -1.05
C GLU A 52 0.51 -10.48 -2.40
N ILE A 53 -0.75 -10.04 -2.42
CA ILE A 53 -1.50 -9.81 -3.65
C ILE A 53 -0.83 -8.71 -4.49
N ALA A 54 -0.40 -7.60 -3.87
CA ALA A 54 0.32 -6.52 -4.56
C ALA A 54 1.58 -7.00 -5.31
N LEU A 55 2.21 -8.09 -4.85
CA LEU A 55 3.39 -8.68 -5.49
C LEU A 55 3.07 -9.72 -6.56
N LEU A 56 1.81 -10.20 -6.65
CA LEU A 56 1.42 -11.33 -7.49
C LEU A 56 0.45 -10.95 -8.61
N ALA A 57 -0.55 -10.15 -8.31
CA ALA A 57 -1.70 -9.93 -9.16
C ALA A 57 -1.41 -8.93 -10.28
N ASP A 58 -1.95 -9.20 -11.45
CA ASP A 58 -2.04 -8.23 -12.55
C ASP A 58 -3.32 -7.40 -12.41
N ASP A 59 -4.42 -8.05 -12.02
CA ASP A 59 -5.72 -7.44 -11.76
C ASP A 59 -6.21 -7.82 -10.36
N ILE A 60 -6.98 -6.96 -9.71
CA ILE A 60 -7.58 -7.22 -8.41
C ILE A 60 -9.08 -6.95 -8.41
N GLY A 61 -9.82 -7.76 -7.63
CA GLY A 61 -11.19 -7.50 -7.26
C GLY A 61 -11.29 -7.35 -5.74
N ILE A 62 -11.89 -6.26 -5.27
CA ILE A 62 -12.12 -6.02 -3.84
C ILE A 62 -13.56 -6.41 -3.50
N ILE A 63 -13.70 -7.37 -2.59
CA ILE A 63 -14.99 -7.88 -2.14
C ILE A 63 -15.17 -7.57 -0.67
N ASP A 64 -16.31 -6.98 -0.30
CA ASP A 64 -16.72 -6.82 1.09
C ASP A 64 -18.17 -7.27 1.27
N LYS A 65 -18.44 -8.02 2.33
CA LYS A 65 -19.79 -8.54 2.67
C LYS A 65 -20.50 -9.21 1.48
N GLY A 66 -19.75 -9.91 0.61
CA GLY A 66 -20.29 -10.61 -0.56
C GLY A 66 -20.58 -9.72 -1.77
N VAL A 67 -20.18 -8.45 -1.75
CA VAL A 67 -20.35 -7.51 -2.86
C VAL A 67 -18.99 -7.16 -3.44
N LEU A 68 -18.85 -7.24 -4.76
CA LEU A 68 -17.69 -6.73 -5.48
C LEU A 68 -17.74 -5.20 -5.46
N LEU A 69 -16.84 -4.57 -4.71
CA LEU A 69 -16.77 -3.12 -4.56
C LEU A 69 -16.04 -2.47 -5.73
N GLU A 70 -14.95 -3.08 -6.17
CA GLU A 70 -14.13 -2.57 -7.26
C GLU A 70 -13.37 -3.70 -7.95
N GLU A 71 -13.14 -3.52 -9.25
CA GLU A 71 -12.25 -4.32 -10.08
C GLU A 71 -11.32 -3.35 -10.83
N SER A 72 -10.02 -3.58 -10.77
CA SER A 72 -9.02 -2.68 -11.36
C SER A 72 -7.72 -3.44 -11.62
N SER A 73 -6.93 -3.00 -12.61
CA SER A 73 -5.57 -3.50 -12.75
C SER A 73 -4.66 -2.92 -11.68
N MET A 74 -3.60 -3.67 -11.32
CA MET A 74 -2.56 -3.16 -10.41
C MET A 74 -1.91 -1.89 -10.97
N GLU A 75 -1.71 -1.80 -12.30
CA GLU A 75 -1.16 -0.63 -12.96
C GLU A 75 -2.04 0.62 -12.77
N GLU A 76 -3.37 0.47 -12.86
CA GLU A 76 -4.31 1.57 -12.62
C GLU A 76 -4.33 2.00 -11.16
N LEU A 77 -4.24 1.04 -10.23
CA LEU A 77 -4.14 1.35 -8.80
C LEU A 77 -2.83 2.08 -8.47
N GLU A 78 -1.71 1.64 -9.03
CA GLU A 78 -0.44 2.34 -8.86
C GLU A 78 -0.48 3.78 -9.40
N LYS A 79 -1.18 4.03 -10.52
CA LYS A 79 -1.39 5.38 -11.05
C LYS A 79 -2.29 6.25 -10.17
N LYS A 80 -3.27 5.63 -9.48
CA LYS A 80 -4.14 6.31 -8.50
C LYS A 80 -3.43 6.56 -7.16
N ASN A 81 -2.36 5.82 -6.86
CA ASN A 81 -1.64 5.94 -5.60
C ASN A 81 -0.90 7.28 -5.52
N ARG A 82 -1.37 8.12 -4.59
CA ARG A 82 -0.70 9.40 -4.34
C ARG A 82 0.62 9.17 -3.59
N LYS A 83 1.68 9.74 -4.14
CA LYS A 83 2.92 9.89 -3.38
C LYS A 83 2.71 10.96 -2.30
N TYR A 84 3.32 10.74 -1.16
CA TYR A 84 3.32 11.71 -0.07
C TYR A 84 4.62 11.64 0.72
N ILE A 85 4.95 12.74 1.38
CA ILE A 85 6.00 12.76 2.38
C ILE A 85 5.35 12.33 3.71
N LEU A 86 5.81 11.23 4.29
CA LEU A 86 5.47 10.85 5.65
C LEU A 86 6.47 11.54 6.59
N LEU A 87 5.97 12.37 7.47
CA LEU A 87 6.76 13.13 8.41
C LEU A 87 6.31 12.84 9.84
N GLN A 88 7.24 12.40 10.69
CA GLN A 88 7.01 12.23 12.12
C GLN A 88 7.77 13.30 12.90
N VAL A 89 7.05 14.02 13.76
CA VAL A 89 7.55 15.20 14.47
C VAL A 89 7.06 15.25 15.92
N SER A 90 7.73 16.03 16.73
CA SER A 90 7.36 16.22 18.13
C SER A 90 6.15 17.15 18.36
N ASP A 91 5.77 17.98 17.39
CA ASP A 91 4.72 19.01 17.53
C ASP A 91 4.02 19.24 16.18
N ILE A 92 2.87 18.60 15.99
CA ILE A 92 2.08 18.71 14.75
C ILE A 92 1.52 20.14 14.57
N PRO A 93 0.90 20.80 15.56
CA PRO A 93 0.39 22.15 15.40
C PRO A 93 1.42 23.16 14.91
N LYS A 94 2.63 23.15 15.48
CA LYS A 94 3.72 24.01 15.00
C LYS A 94 4.22 23.63 13.62
N THR A 95 4.30 22.32 13.32
CA THR A 95 4.68 21.84 11.99
C THR A 95 3.72 22.35 10.91
N ILE A 96 2.43 22.33 11.16
CA ILE A 96 1.41 22.88 10.23
C ILE A 96 1.68 24.35 9.97
N LEU A 97 1.94 25.14 11.00
CA LEU A 97 2.26 26.57 10.84
C LEU A 97 3.50 26.81 9.97
N VAL A 98 4.53 25.98 10.10
CA VAL A 98 5.74 26.04 9.26
C VAL A 98 5.40 25.68 7.81
N LEU A 99 4.65 24.58 7.60
CA LEU A 99 4.25 24.13 6.27
C LEU A 99 3.45 25.22 5.53
N GLU A 100 2.44 25.79 6.19
CA GLU A 100 1.56 26.78 5.57
C GLU A 100 2.26 28.13 5.34
N ARG A 101 3.00 28.64 6.33
CA ARG A 101 3.59 29.98 6.26
C ARG A 101 4.87 30.04 5.44
N ARG A 102 5.74 29.03 5.55
CA ARG A 102 7.06 29.06 4.92
C ARG A 102 7.10 28.33 3.59
N PHE A 103 6.37 27.21 3.49
CA PHE A 103 6.35 26.37 2.28
C PHE A 103 5.07 26.49 1.46
N GLN A 104 4.05 27.22 1.97
CA GLN A 104 2.74 27.41 1.32
C GLN A 104 2.00 26.10 1.01
N VAL A 105 2.33 25.04 1.75
CA VAL A 105 1.72 23.73 1.62
C VAL A 105 0.33 23.76 2.27
N LYS A 106 -0.70 23.35 1.51
CA LYS A 106 -2.09 23.27 1.98
C LYS A 106 -2.64 21.85 1.92
N ASP A 107 -1.99 20.98 1.14
CA ASP A 107 -2.46 19.59 0.91
C ASP A 107 -1.68 18.64 1.82
N TYR A 108 -2.21 18.44 3.01
CA TYR A 108 -1.66 17.53 4.02
C TYR A 108 -2.80 16.86 4.81
N SER A 109 -2.48 15.77 5.50
CA SER A 109 -3.39 15.02 6.36
C SER A 109 -2.68 14.59 7.64
N VAL A 110 -3.22 14.99 8.78
CA VAL A 110 -2.72 14.53 10.10
C VAL A 110 -3.24 13.12 10.35
N GLN A 111 -2.33 12.18 10.65
CA GLN A 111 -2.66 10.79 10.89
C GLN A 111 -2.86 10.50 12.39
N ASP A 112 -1.98 11.06 13.21
CA ASP A 112 -1.99 10.95 14.67
C ASP A 112 -1.28 12.15 15.31
N GLU A 113 -1.00 12.09 16.62
CA GLU A 113 -0.39 13.17 17.39
C GLU A 113 1.04 13.55 16.95
N GLN A 114 1.71 12.67 16.19
CA GLN A 114 3.11 12.87 15.76
C GLN A 114 3.32 12.67 14.27
N THR A 115 2.32 12.19 13.53
CA THR A 115 2.47 11.80 12.13
C THR A 115 1.60 12.65 11.21
N ILE A 116 2.20 13.22 10.18
CA ILE A 116 1.53 13.98 9.13
C ILE A 116 1.98 13.48 7.74
N ARG A 117 1.03 13.35 6.82
CA ARG A 117 1.26 13.10 5.40
C ARG A 117 1.17 14.40 4.64
N ILE A 118 2.17 14.70 3.83
CA ILE A 118 2.22 15.90 2.98
C ILE A 118 2.19 15.43 1.53
N TYR A 119 1.21 15.87 0.76
CA TYR A 119 0.98 15.41 -0.62
C TYR A 119 1.75 16.22 -1.67
N ASP A 120 2.44 17.27 -1.26
CA ASP A 120 3.39 17.99 -2.09
C ASP A 120 4.77 17.33 -1.99
N THR A 121 5.07 16.46 -2.94
CA THR A 121 6.32 15.66 -2.97
C THR A 121 7.49 16.39 -3.63
N GLU A 122 7.27 17.58 -4.18
CA GLU A 122 8.34 18.41 -4.74
C GLU A 122 9.10 19.23 -3.67
N LEU A 123 8.59 19.22 -2.45
CA LEU A 123 9.23 19.86 -1.30
C LEU A 123 10.67 19.36 -1.11
N ASN A 124 11.59 20.29 -0.95
CA ASN A 124 12.95 19.95 -0.55
C ASN A 124 12.97 19.49 0.91
N MET A 125 13.14 18.19 1.12
CA MET A 125 13.17 17.58 2.46
C MET A 125 14.24 18.14 3.37
N GLY A 126 15.41 18.52 2.81
CA GLY A 126 16.50 19.13 3.59
C GLY A 126 16.10 20.50 4.13
N GLU A 127 15.49 21.33 3.30
CA GLU A 127 15.01 22.66 3.71
C GLU A 127 13.85 22.56 4.70
N LEU A 128 12.94 21.60 4.49
CA LEU A 128 11.83 21.33 5.41
C LEU A 128 12.37 20.93 6.79
N ASN A 129 13.23 19.92 6.83
CA ASN A 129 13.81 19.44 8.09
C ASN A 129 14.57 20.55 8.84
N MET A 130 15.36 21.34 8.11
CA MET A 130 16.08 22.48 8.70
C MET A 130 15.13 23.53 9.29
N ALA A 131 14.05 23.85 8.57
CA ALA A 131 13.04 24.80 9.03
C ALA A 131 12.36 24.33 10.31
N LEU A 132 12.01 23.05 10.40
CA LEU A 132 11.38 22.47 11.58
C LEU A 132 12.32 22.49 12.80
N VAL A 133 13.60 22.14 12.60
CA VAL A 133 14.60 22.17 13.68
C VAL A 133 14.84 23.61 14.17
N MET A 134 14.83 24.61 13.28
CA MET A 134 14.92 26.01 13.67
C MET A 134 13.77 26.50 14.55
N GLU A 135 12.58 25.91 14.39
CA GLU A 135 11.39 26.17 15.21
C GLU A 135 11.33 25.27 16.46
N ALA A 136 12.44 24.62 16.82
CA ALA A 136 12.56 23.69 17.93
C ALA A 136 11.61 22.48 17.83
N ILE A 137 11.28 22.05 16.62
CA ILE A 137 10.50 20.84 16.35
C ILE A 137 11.48 19.70 16.03
N ALA A 138 11.45 18.63 16.83
CA ALA A 138 12.25 17.46 16.54
C ALA A 138 11.62 16.67 15.38
N VAL A 139 12.41 16.37 14.34
CA VAL A 139 12.04 15.46 13.25
C VAL A 139 12.47 14.05 13.63
N LEU A 140 11.52 13.17 13.85
CA LEU A 140 11.75 11.79 14.26
C LEU A 140 11.99 10.88 13.05
N SER A 141 11.22 11.12 11.98
CA SER A 141 11.34 10.39 10.71
C SER A 141 10.82 11.27 9.57
N SER A 142 11.42 11.14 8.39
CA SER A 142 10.91 11.78 7.17
C SER A 142 11.26 10.92 5.95
N GLY A 143 10.31 10.73 5.03
CA GLY A 143 10.53 9.95 3.83
C GLY A 143 9.38 10.07 2.83
N ILE A 144 9.67 9.78 1.55
CA ILE A 144 8.65 9.70 0.51
C ILE A 144 8.04 8.31 0.55
N CYS A 145 6.73 8.25 0.66
CA CYS A 145 5.93 7.03 0.67
C CYS A 145 4.86 7.08 -0.43
N ASN A 146 4.35 5.91 -0.76
CA ASN A 146 3.16 5.75 -1.60
C ASN A 146 2.05 5.15 -0.73
N ASP A 147 0.80 5.40 -1.08
CA ASP A 147 -0.31 4.64 -0.51
C ASP A 147 -0.10 3.14 -0.78
N THR A 148 -0.42 2.31 0.18
CA THR A 148 -0.38 0.85 0.04
C THR A 148 -1.72 0.33 -0.45
N LEU A 149 -1.77 -0.92 -0.89
CA LEU A 149 -3.04 -1.60 -1.21
C LEU A 149 -3.93 -1.68 0.05
N GLU A 150 -3.33 -1.82 1.25
CA GLU A 150 -4.02 -1.77 2.53
C GLU A 150 -4.68 -0.41 2.78
N ASP A 151 -3.99 0.70 2.49
CA ASP A 151 -4.57 2.05 2.61
C ASP A 151 -5.75 2.24 1.65
N TYR A 152 -5.62 1.72 0.43
CA TYR A 152 -6.68 1.76 -0.56
C TYR A 152 -7.90 0.95 -0.13
N PHE A 153 -7.69 -0.27 0.34
CA PHE A 153 -8.75 -1.15 0.85
C PHE A 153 -9.49 -0.50 2.03
N LYS A 154 -8.77 0.08 3.00
CA LYS A 154 -9.37 0.80 4.14
C LYS A 154 -10.23 1.98 3.70
N LYS A 155 -9.84 2.71 2.65
CA LYS A 155 -10.64 3.81 2.10
C LYS A 155 -11.95 3.31 1.51
N LEU A 156 -11.94 2.18 0.81
CA LEU A 156 -13.13 1.60 0.16
C LEU A 156 -14.09 0.96 1.16
N THR A 157 -13.57 0.27 2.19
CA THR A 157 -14.40 -0.44 3.19
C THR A 157 -14.81 0.42 4.39
N GLY A 158 -14.47 1.71 4.39
CA GLY A 158 -14.84 2.64 5.48
C GLY A 158 -14.00 2.47 6.75
N GLY A 159 -12.84 1.83 6.67
CA GLY A 159 -11.89 1.72 7.78
C GLY A 159 -12.19 0.60 8.79
N GLU A 160 -13.24 -0.18 8.60
CA GLU A 160 -13.44 -1.43 9.36
C GLU A 160 -12.45 -2.47 8.80
N GLY A 161 -11.34 -2.64 9.52
CA GLY A 161 -10.27 -3.57 9.15
C GLY A 161 -10.77 -5.00 9.05
N ILE A 162 -10.07 -5.78 8.22
CA ILE A 162 -10.21 -7.24 8.18
C ILE A 162 -9.89 -7.76 9.59
N ALA A 163 -10.90 -8.33 10.25
CA ALA A 163 -10.74 -9.03 11.54
C ALA A 163 -10.16 -10.42 11.30
#